data_c01d1d2adf6675570c84177a0435702b
#
_entry.id   c01d1d2adf6675570c84177a0435702b
#
_cell.length_a   1.000
_cell.length_b   1.000
_cell.length_c   1.000
_cell.angle_alpha   90.00
_cell.angle_beta   90.00
_cell.angle_gamma   90.00
#
_symmetry.space_group_name_H-M   'P 1'
#
loop_
_entity.id
_entity.type
_entity.pdbx_description
1 polymer ?
#
loop_
_entity_poly.entity_id
_entity_poly.type
_entity_poly.pdbx_seq_one_letter_code
_entity_poly.pdbx_strand_id
1 'polypeptide(L)'
;YNTVFKRLLDLGDFIGIEGFVFRTQMGEISIHAKKLTVLSKSIKPLPIVKYKDGVAYDKFEDPELRYRQRYVDLAVNEEIKDIFIKRSKVYSSMREYFNSKGYMEVETPILQSIAGGAAARPFITHHNALDMPLYMRIASELYLKRLIVGGFEGVYEIGKNFRNEGMDRTHNPEFTCMEIYVAYKDYNWMMEFTEKMIEKICLDVNGTTQVKVGDNIIDFKAPYKRVTMLDSIKEHTGYDLTGMNEEQIREVCQKLNMEIDDTMGKGKLIDEIFGEFCEGTYIQPTFIT
;
A
#
# COMPACT_ATOMS: atom_id res chain seq x y z
N TYR A 1 -4.81 35.39 32.29
CA TYR A 1 -3.64 34.71 31.69
C TYR A 1 -2.93 33.83 32.73
N ASN A 2 -2.44 34.37 33.87
CA ASN A 2 -1.62 33.62 34.83
C ASN A 2 -2.33 32.44 35.48
N THR A 3 -3.63 32.48 35.69
CA THR A 3 -4.39 31.41 36.32
C THR A 3 -4.74 30.32 35.29
N VAL A 4 -5.35 30.68 34.18
CA VAL A 4 -5.80 29.71 33.21
C VAL A 4 -4.63 29.13 32.42
N PHE A 5 -3.87 29.98 31.72
CA PHE A 5 -2.81 29.54 30.82
C PHE A 5 -1.64 28.84 31.52
N LYS A 6 -1.19 29.40 32.69
CA LYS A 6 0.00 28.84 33.35
C LYS A 6 -0.30 27.73 34.36
N ARG A 7 -1.55 27.60 34.87
CA ARG A 7 -1.87 26.66 35.94
C ARG A 7 -2.89 25.59 35.57
N LEU A 8 -3.73 25.85 34.59
CA LEU A 8 -4.86 24.95 34.28
C LEU A 8 -4.72 24.30 32.87
N LEU A 9 -3.84 24.80 32.02
CA LEU A 9 -3.59 24.20 30.72
C LEU A 9 -2.41 23.25 30.76
N ASP A 10 -2.61 22.10 30.15
CA ASP A 10 -1.60 21.08 29.91
C ASP A 10 -1.38 20.85 28.43
N LEU A 11 -0.23 20.27 28.08
CA LEU A 11 0.06 19.89 26.70
C LEU A 11 -0.92 18.78 26.26
N GLY A 12 -1.57 19.02 25.10
CA GLY A 12 -2.62 18.14 24.58
C GLY A 12 -4.04 18.60 24.87
N ASP A 13 -4.22 19.69 25.66
CA ASP A 13 -5.54 20.31 25.85
C ASP A 13 -6.04 20.95 24.56
N PHE A 14 -7.35 20.87 24.33
CA PHE A 14 -8.00 21.59 23.24
C PHE A 14 -8.50 22.95 23.73
N ILE A 15 -8.10 24.00 23.03
CA ILE A 15 -8.49 25.37 23.36
C ILE A 15 -9.15 26.05 22.16
N GLY A 16 -10.16 26.87 22.45
CA GLY A 16 -10.75 27.79 21.48
C GLY A 16 -10.19 29.19 21.69
N ILE A 17 -9.80 29.87 20.62
CA ILE A 17 -9.27 31.23 20.67
C ILE A 17 -10.13 32.14 19.79
N GLU A 18 -10.64 33.22 20.38
CA GLU A 18 -11.22 34.34 19.65
C GLU A 18 -10.20 35.46 19.55
N GLY A 19 -9.89 35.93 18.33
CA GLY A 19 -8.87 36.94 18.13
C GLY A 19 -8.66 37.24 16.64
N PHE A 20 -7.53 37.86 16.31
CA PHE A 20 -7.14 38.13 14.92
C PHE A 20 -5.76 37.54 14.63
N VAL A 21 -5.60 37.06 13.39
CA VAL A 21 -4.34 36.52 12.89
C VAL A 21 -3.41 37.71 12.51
N PHE A 22 -2.15 37.57 12.91
CA PHE A 22 -1.11 38.55 12.53
C PHE A 22 0.21 37.81 12.29
N ARG A 23 1.15 38.47 11.68
CA ARG A 23 2.51 37.97 11.49
C ARG A 23 3.46 38.69 12.45
N THR A 24 4.23 37.93 13.21
CA THR A 24 5.23 38.46 14.13
C THR A 24 6.39 39.10 13.37
N GLN A 25 7.23 39.87 14.07
CA GLN A 25 8.45 40.45 13.48
C GLN A 25 9.41 39.38 12.93
N MET A 26 9.38 38.16 13.50
CA MET A 26 10.18 37.01 13.06
C MET A 26 9.51 36.24 11.89
N GLY A 27 8.36 36.72 11.39
CA GLY A 27 7.66 36.14 10.26
C GLY A 27 6.65 35.02 10.60
N GLU A 28 6.49 34.66 11.86
CA GLU A 28 5.56 33.62 12.30
C GLU A 28 4.11 34.07 12.23
N ILE A 29 3.22 33.19 11.77
CA ILE A 29 1.78 33.39 11.81
C ILE A 29 1.29 33.10 13.23
N SER A 30 0.69 34.10 13.87
CA SER A 30 0.24 34.05 15.25
C SER A 30 -1.17 34.58 15.43
N ILE A 31 -1.84 34.21 16.52
CA ILE A 31 -3.16 34.72 16.87
C ILE A 31 -3.04 35.63 18.09
N HIS A 32 -3.45 36.87 17.93
CA HIS A 32 -3.63 37.78 19.07
C HIS A 32 -4.94 37.43 19.78
N ALA A 33 -4.82 36.67 20.89
CA ALA A 33 -5.96 36.16 21.62
C ALA A 33 -6.68 37.26 22.39
N LYS A 34 -7.97 37.48 22.14
CA LYS A 34 -8.87 38.32 22.93
C LYS A 34 -9.64 37.50 23.99
N LYS A 35 -9.97 36.26 23.63
CA LYS A 35 -10.65 35.31 24.53
C LYS A 35 -10.06 33.92 24.33
N LEU A 36 -9.94 33.16 25.42
CA LEU A 36 -9.47 31.78 25.44
C LEU A 36 -10.49 30.96 26.20
N THR A 37 -10.91 29.85 25.60
CA THR A 37 -11.85 28.88 26.18
C THR A 37 -11.20 27.50 26.18
N VAL A 38 -11.19 26.82 27.31
CA VAL A 38 -10.80 25.41 27.40
C VAL A 38 -11.96 24.56 26.87
N LEU A 39 -11.74 23.84 25.78
CA LEU A 39 -12.78 23.01 25.14
C LEU A 39 -12.74 21.58 25.68
N SER A 40 -11.55 21.02 25.87
CA SER A 40 -11.36 19.69 26.42
C SER A 40 -10.00 19.57 27.10
N LYS A 41 -9.98 18.88 28.23
CA LYS A 41 -8.73 18.54 28.93
C LYS A 41 -8.16 17.23 28.41
N SER A 42 -6.85 17.18 28.23
CA SER A 42 -6.12 15.93 28.00
C SER A 42 -5.97 15.19 29.33
N ILE A 43 -6.59 14.00 29.43
CA ILE A 43 -6.52 13.19 30.65
C ILE A 43 -5.17 12.45 30.75
N LYS A 44 -4.57 12.15 29.58
CA LYS A 44 -3.25 11.50 29.48
C LYS A 44 -2.26 12.45 28.83
N PRO A 45 -1.02 12.55 29.34
CA PRO A 45 0.00 13.36 28.71
C PRO A 45 0.34 12.80 27.31
N LEU A 46 0.55 13.70 26.35
CA LEU A 46 1.09 13.31 25.05
C LEU A 46 2.60 13.01 25.18
N PRO A 47 3.13 12.01 24.48
CA PRO A 47 4.56 11.75 24.40
C PRO A 47 5.23 12.83 23.55
N ILE A 48 5.67 13.91 24.21
CA ILE A 48 6.32 15.03 23.54
C ILE A 48 7.82 14.90 23.72
N VAL A 49 8.54 15.05 22.61
CA VAL A 49 10.00 15.02 22.59
C VAL A 49 10.57 16.12 23.50
N LYS A 50 11.36 15.73 24.47
CA LYS A 50 12.13 16.63 25.33
C LYS A 50 13.59 16.57 24.91
N TYR A 51 14.24 17.71 24.85
CA TYR A 51 15.66 17.78 24.58
C TYR A 51 16.43 18.11 25.86
N LYS A 52 17.43 17.31 26.16
CA LYS A 52 18.38 17.58 27.24
C LYS A 52 19.79 17.32 26.70
N ASP A 53 20.67 18.31 26.79
CA ASP A 53 22.06 18.25 26.33
C ASP A 53 22.18 17.81 24.85
N GLY A 54 21.23 18.26 23.99
CA GLY A 54 21.18 17.90 22.57
C GLY A 54 20.62 16.50 22.27
N VAL A 55 20.26 15.74 23.28
CA VAL A 55 19.66 14.40 23.13
C VAL A 55 18.14 14.50 23.25
N ALA A 56 17.43 13.86 22.31
CA ALA A 56 15.97 13.76 22.32
C ALA A 56 15.52 12.62 23.25
N TYR A 57 14.59 12.91 24.14
CA TYR A 57 13.96 11.95 25.05
C TYR A 57 12.45 11.91 24.81
N ASP A 58 11.81 10.83 25.23
CA ASP A 58 10.35 10.62 25.16
C ASP A 58 9.80 10.68 23.71
N LYS A 59 10.61 10.35 22.70
CA LYS A 59 10.19 10.29 21.31
C LYS A 59 9.25 9.10 21.08
N PHE A 60 8.12 9.33 20.43
CA PHE A 60 7.14 8.28 20.12
C PHE A 60 7.57 7.53 18.85
N GLU A 61 8.55 6.62 19.00
CA GLU A 61 9.21 5.94 17.87
C GLU A 61 8.98 4.42 17.83
N ASP A 62 8.53 3.81 18.94
CA ASP A 62 8.29 2.36 18.96
C ASP A 62 7.26 1.97 17.89
N PRO A 63 7.60 1.11 16.90
CA PRO A 63 6.73 0.80 15.79
C PRO A 63 5.41 0.17 16.22
N GLU A 64 5.41 -0.71 17.23
CA GLU A 64 4.19 -1.37 17.68
C GLU A 64 3.25 -0.39 18.37
N LEU A 65 3.77 0.47 19.24
CA LEU A 65 2.97 1.52 19.88
C LEU A 65 2.41 2.51 18.86
N ARG A 66 3.18 2.89 17.84
CA ARG A 66 2.74 3.76 16.75
C ARG A 66 1.60 3.16 15.95
N TYR A 67 1.62 1.86 15.69
CA TYR A 67 0.52 1.16 15.03
C TYR A 67 -0.70 1.03 15.93
N ARG A 68 -0.53 0.67 17.21
CA ARG A 68 -1.64 0.51 18.14
C ARG A 68 -2.30 1.83 18.55
N GLN A 69 -1.53 2.91 18.62
CA GLN A 69 -1.98 4.25 19.00
C GLN A 69 -1.79 5.25 17.88
N ARG A 70 -2.30 4.92 16.68
CA ARG A 70 -2.15 5.74 15.48
C ARG A 70 -2.63 7.19 15.68
N TYR A 71 -3.65 7.41 16.48
CA TYR A 71 -4.15 8.75 16.81
C TYR A 71 -3.13 9.59 17.59
N VAL A 72 -2.32 8.95 18.45
CA VAL A 72 -1.22 9.63 19.15
C VAL A 72 -0.08 9.91 18.16
N ASP A 73 0.30 8.93 17.34
CA ASP A 73 1.31 9.06 16.32
C ASP A 73 1.00 10.24 15.36
N LEU A 74 -0.25 10.36 14.91
CA LEU A 74 -0.72 11.47 14.09
C LEU A 74 -0.70 12.82 14.81
N ALA A 75 -0.82 12.83 16.14
CA ALA A 75 -0.81 14.06 16.95
C ALA A 75 0.61 14.59 17.20
N VAL A 76 1.61 13.69 17.32
CA VAL A 76 2.97 14.07 17.72
C VAL A 76 4.01 13.98 16.61
N ASN A 77 3.73 13.26 15.52
CA ASN A 77 4.58 13.11 14.35
C ASN A 77 3.87 13.68 13.11
N GLU A 78 4.11 14.95 12.82
CA GLU A 78 3.37 15.67 11.75
C GLU A 78 3.56 15.05 10.37
N GLU A 79 4.75 14.50 10.08
CA GLU A 79 5.08 13.84 8.82
C GLU A 79 4.20 12.63 8.50
N ILE A 80 3.61 12.01 9.52
CA ILE A 80 2.73 10.84 9.34
C ILE A 80 1.41 11.22 8.66
N LYS A 81 0.91 12.44 8.92
CA LYS A 81 -0.32 12.93 8.24
C LYS A 81 -0.13 12.99 6.73
N ASP A 82 1.06 13.40 6.27
CA ASP A 82 1.36 13.50 4.85
C ASP A 82 1.28 12.14 4.13
N ILE A 83 1.68 11.07 4.79
CA ILE A 83 1.57 9.70 4.25
C ILE A 83 0.09 9.37 3.98
N PHE A 84 -0.81 9.64 4.93
CA PHE A 84 -2.23 9.37 4.77
C PHE A 84 -2.91 10.28 3.75
N ILE A 85 -2.50 11.55 3.68
CA ILE A 85 -2.96 12.49 2.65
C ILE A 85 -2.52 12.00 1.26
N LYS A 86 -1.27 11.61 1.10
CA LYS A 86 -0.77 11.04 -0.17
C LYS A 86 -1.51 9.75 -0.54
N ARG A 87 -1.74 8.85 0.43
CA ARG A 87 -2.55 7.65 0.21
C ARG A 87 -3.95 7.98 -0.30
N SER A 88 -4.62 8.96 0.29
CA SER A 88 -5.94 9.41 -0.18
C SER A 88 -5.90 9.96 -1.60
N LYS A 89 -4.87 10.76 -1.92
CA LYS A 89 -4.66 11.28 -3.28
C LYS A 89 -4.41 10.17 -4.31
N VAL A 90 -3.64 9.12 -3.96
CA VAL A 90 -3.44 7.95 -4.81
C VAL A 90 -4.79 7.33 -5.20
N TYR A 91 -5.68 7.09 -4.24
CA TYR A 91 -7.01 6.54 -4.54
C TYR A 91 -7.86 7.46 -5.42
N SER A 92 -7.82 8.77 -5.16
CA SER A 92 -8.58 9.73 -5.95
C SER A 92 -8.07 9.80 -7.40
N SER A 93 -6.76 9.85 -7.59
CA SER A 93 -6.12 9.86 -8.92
C SER A 93 -6.40 8.57 -9.70
N MET A 94 -6.35 7.42 -9.01
CA MET A 94 -6.66 6.12 -9.63
C MET A 94 -8.12 6.06 -10.11
N ARG A 95 -9.08 6.49 -9.28
CA ARG A 95 -10.50 6.59 -9.66
C ARG A 95 -10.72 7.52 -10.85
N GLU A 96 -10.10 8.69 -10.81
CA GLU A 96 -10.17 9.66 -11.90
C GLU A 96 -9.65 9.04 -13.21
N TYR A 97 -8.52 8.33 -13.15
CA TYR A 97 -7.97 7.65 -14.32
C TYR A 97 -8.93 6.61 -14.90
N PHE A 98 -9.50 5.73 -14.06
CA PHE A 98 -10.44 4.69 -14.52
C PHE A 98 -11.75 5.30 -15.06
N ASN A 99 -12.30 6.28 -14.35
CA ASN A 99 -13.51 6.98 -14.78
C ASN A 99 -13.31 7.72 -16.11
N SER A 100 -12.10 8.30 -16.34
CA SER A 100 -11.75 8.93 -17.62
C SER A 100 -11.70 7.95 -18.81
N LYS A 101 -11.57 6.65 -18.54
CA LYS A 101 -11.63 5.57 -19.52
C LYS A 101 -13.04 4.98 -19.70
N GLY A 102 -14.01 5.48 -18.95
CA GLY A 102 -15.38 4.99 -18.96
C GLY A 102 -15.61 3.72 -18.15
N TYR A 103 -14.66 3.33 -17.29
CA TYR A 103 -14.81 2.15 -16.43
C TYR A 103 -15.62 2.47 -15.19
N MET A 104 -16.43 1.51 -14.74
CA MET A 104 -17.36 1.68 -13.63
C MET A 104 -16.75 1.13 -12.35
N GLU A 105 -16.75 1.95 -11.28
CA GLU A 105 -16.49 1.45 -9.94
C GLU A 105 -17.69 0.66 -9.44
N VAL A 106 -17.45 -0.53 -8.91
CA VAL A 106 -18.47 -1.43 -8.39
C VAL A 106 -18.11 -1.92 -7.00
N GLU A 107 -19.11 -2.39 -6.27
CA GLU A 107 -18.96 -3.06 -4.98
C GLU A 107 -19.51 -4.48 -5.11
N THR A 108 -18.68 -5.47 -4.84
CA THR A 108 -19.04 -6.88 -4.87
C THR A 108 -19.10 -7.47 -3.46
N PRO A 109 -19.79 -8.61 -3.24
CA PRO A 109 -19.99 -9.17 -1.91
C PRO A 109 -18.65 -9.48 -1.21
N ILE A 110 -18.54 -9.02 0.05
CA ILE A 110 -17.43 -9.40 0.94
C ILE A 110 -17.68 -10.78 1.54
N LEU A 111 -18.94 -11.06 1.96
CA LEU A 111 -19.33 -12.37 2.44
C LEU A 111 -19.74 -13.25 1.27
N GLN A 112 -19.07 -14.36 1.11
CA GLN A 112 -19.22 -15.26 -0.05
C GLN A 112 -19.52 -16.69 0.43
N SER A 113 -20.34 -17.40 -0.33
CA SER A 113 -20.62 -18.82 -0.08
C SER A 113 -19.47 -19.75 -0.48
N ILE A 114 -18.60 -19.28 -1.39
CA ILE A 114 -17.43 -20.01 -1.88
C ILE A 114 -16.27 -19.03 -1.94
N ALA A 115 -15.18 -19.36 -1.25
CA ALA A 115 -13.94 -18.60 -1.38
C ALA A 115 -13.26 -18.95 -2.72
N GLY A 116 -12.78 -17.94 -3.44
CA GLY A 116 -12.10 -18.15 -4.72
C GLY A 116 -11.48 -16.88 -5.30
N GLY A 117 -10.78 -17.02 -6.42
CA GLY A 117 -10.09 -15.91 -7.09
C GLY A 117 -8.64 -15.69 -6.63
N ALA A 118 -8.15 -16.44 -5.64
CA ALA A 118 -6.77 -16.44 -5.21
C ALA A 118 -6.42 -17.75 -4.49
N ALA A 119 -5.12 -18.02 -4.33
CA ALA A 119 -4.60 -19.12 -3.51
C ALA A 119 -4.29 -18.59 -2.10
N ALA A 120 -5.32 -18.49 -1.25
CA ALA A 120 -5.18 -18.00 0.12
C ALA A 120 -6.19 -18.66 1.06
N ARG A 121 -5.90 -18.65 2.37
CA ARG A 121 -6.81 -19.19 3.38
C ARG A 121 -7.86 -18.13 3.73
N PRO A 122 -9.18 -18.42 3.66
CA PRO A 122 -10.23 -17.49 4.02
C PRO A 122 -10.43 -17.40 5.53
N PHE A 123 -10.95 -16.28 6.02
CA PHE A 123 -11.65 -16.22 7.30
C PHE A 123 -13.05 -16.79 7.10
N ILE A 124 -13.48 -17.65 8.02
CA ILE A 124 -14.78 -18.31 7.99
C ILE A 124 -15.67 -17.67 9.06
N THR A 125 -16.90 -17.37 8.70
CA THR A 125 -17.95 -16.90 9.61
C THR A 125 -19.22 -17.72 9.42
N HIS A 126 -20.24 -17.48 10.26
CA HIS A 126 -21.51 -18.21 10.22
C HIS A 126 -22.68 -17.25 10.06
N HIS A 127 -23.57 -17.54 9.11
CA HIS A 127 -24.82 -16.82 8.93
C HIS A 127 -25.91 -17.46 9.78
N ASN A 128 -26.22 -16.87 10.94
CA ASN A 128 -27.11 -17.46 11.94
C ASN A 128 -28.51 -17.77 11.40
N ALA A 129 -29.12 -16.86 10.64
CA ALA A 129 -30.49 -17.03 10.16
C ALA A 129 -30.63 -18.11 9.07
N LEU A 130 -29.58 -18.36 8.30
CA LEU A 130 -29.56 -19.36 7.23
C LEU A 130 -28.82 -20.64 7.65
N ASP A 131 -28.28 -20.66 8.87
CA ASP A 131 -27.48 -21.78 9.42
C ASP A 131 -26.44 -22.32 8.44
N MET A 132 -25.64 -21.42 7.87
CA MET A 132 -24.63 -21.79 6.87
C MET A 132 -23.31 -21.05 7.06
N PRO A 133 -22.16 -21.69 6.72
CA PRO A 133 -20.87 -21.00 6.72
C PRO A 133 -20.80 -19.99 5.58
N LEU A 134 -20.15 -18.86 5.85
CA LEU A 134 -19.75 -17.87 4.85
C LEU A 134 -18.24 -17.59 4.98
N TYR A 135 -17.65 -17.17 3.89
CA TYR A 135 -16.24 -16.87 3.80
C TYR A 135 -16.07 -15.37 3.53
N MET A 136 -15.18 -14.73 4.26
CA MET A 136 -14.74 -13.39 3.88
C MET A 136 -13.88 -13.49 2.60
N ARG A 137 -14.14 -12.65 1.62
CA ARG A 137 -13.49 -12.73 0.31
C ARG A 137 -11.98 -12.62 0.40
N ILE A 138 -11.28 -13.47 -0.33
CA ILE A 138 -9.82 -13.43 -0.53
C ILE A 138 -9.41 -12.65 -1.77
N ALA A 139 -10.36 -12.42 -2.69
CA ALA A 139 -10.26 -11.64 -3.92
C ALA A 139 -11.65 -11.22 -4.39
N SER A 140 -11.75 -10.17 -5.20
CA SER A 140 -12.99 -9.72 -5.87
C SER A 140 -13.17 -10.33 -7.29
N GLU A 141 -12.16 -11.01 -7.79
CA GLU A 141 -12.01 -11.52 -9.16
C GLU A 141 -13.27 -12.16 -9.76
N LEU A 142 -13.84 -13.16 -9.07
CA LEU A 142 -14.92 -13.96 -9.64
C LEU A 142 -16.19 -13.14 -9.89
N TYR A 143 -16.48 -12.18 -9.03
CA TYR A 143 -17.63 -11.30 -9.19
C TYR A 143 -17.40 -10.25 -10.27
N LEU A 144 -16.21 -9.69 -10.37
CA LEU A 144 -15.85 -8.75 -11.42
C LEU A 144 -15.90 -9.41 -12.80
N LYS A 145 -15.42 -10.64 -12.93
CA LYS A 145 -15.57 -11.43 -14.16
C LYS A 145 -17.03 -11.67 -14.55
N ARG A 146 -17.91 -11.92 -13.59
CA ARG A 146 -19.36 -12.06 -13.84
C ARG A 146 -19.98 -10.77 -14.39
N LEU A 147 -19.49 -9.61 -13.96
CA LEU A 147 -19.96 -8.33 -14.49
C LEU A 147 -19.53 -8.12 -15.94
N ILE A 148 -18.33 -8.58 -16.32
CA ILE A 148 -17.89 -8.58 -17.72
C ILE A 148 -18.79 -9.52 -18.56
N VAL A 149 -19.09 -10.71 -18.05
CA VAL A 149 -20.06 -11.62 -18.70
C VAL A 149 -21.45 -10.98 -18.80
N GLY A 150 -21.83 -10.17 -17.82
CA GLY A 150 -23.08 -9.39 -17.81
C GLY A 150 -23.12 -8.24 -18.81
N GLY A 151 -22.02 -7.97 -19.54
CA GLY A 151 -21.97 -7.00 -20.63
C GLY A 151 -21.30 -5.67 -20.30
N PHE A 152 -20.67 -5.51 -19.14
CA PHE A 152 -19.85 -4.33 -18.88
C PHE A 152 -18.53 -4.41 -19.67
N GLU A 153 -18.12 -3.32 -20.29
CA GLU A 153 -16.84 -3.26 -21.01
C GLU A 153 -15.63 -3.16 -20.09
N GLY A 154 -15.79 -2.49 -18.94
CA GLY A 154 -14.74 -2.36 -17.94
C GLY A 154 -15.32 -2.02 -16.56
N VAL A 155 -14.88 -2.76 -15.56
CA VAL A 155 -15.27 -2.57 -14.16
C VAL A 155 -14.04 -2.63 -13.27
N TYR A 156 -14.08 -1.90 -12.17
CA TYR A 156 -13.05 -1.97 -11.14
C TYR A 156 -13.64 -1.89 -9.74
N GLU A 157 -12.92 -2.41 -8.78
CA GLU A 157 -13.26 -2.30 -7.37
C GLU A 157 -12.00 -1.96 -6.55
N ILE A 158 -12.14 -0.99 -5.64
CA ILE A 158 -11.13 -0.67 -4.64
C ILE A 158 -11.72 -1.03 -3.28
N GLY A 159 -11.36 -2.18 -2.75
CA GLY A 159 -11.99 -2.72 -1.57
C GLY A 159 -11.07 -3.55 -0.69
N LYS A 160 -11.62 -4.05 0.42
CA LYS A 160 -10.91 -4.91 1.35
C LYS A 160 -10.99 -6.37 0.92
N ASN A 161 -9.84 -7.02 0.92
CA ASN A 161 -9.71 -8.47 0.86
C ASN A 161 -9.13 -9.00 2.18
N PHE A 162 -9.38 -10.27 2.49
CA PHE A 162 -9.07 -10.89 3.76
C PHE A 162 -8.37 -12.22 3.54
N ARG A 163 -7.17 -12.38 4.09
CA ARG A 163 -6.39 -13.63 4.02
C ARG A 163 -5.96 -14.04 5.40
N ASN A 164 -6.40 -15.22 5.84
CA ASN A 164 -6.13 -15.76 7.19
C ASN A 164 -4.74 -16.41 7.22
N GLU A 165 -3.72 -15.59 7.10
CA GLU A 165 -2.32 -15.97 7.00
C GLU A 165 -1.47 -15.15 7.97
N GLY A 166 -0.15 -15.38 7.97
CA GLY A 166 0.79 -14.64 8.81
C GLY A 166 0.80 -13.14 8.53
N MET A 167 1.27 -12.37 9.49
CA MET A 167 1.39 -10.92 9.41
C MET A 167 2.86 -10.52 9.52
N ASP A 168 3.31 -9.66 8.58
CA ASP A 168 4.65 -9.09 8.57
C ASP A 168 4.62 -7.62 8.08
N ARG A 169 5.78 -7.07 7.69
CA ARG A 169 5.86 -5.68 7.21
C ARG A 169 5.13 -5.42 5.89
N THR A 170 4.91 -6.44 5.08
CA THR A 170 4.32 -6.37 3.74
C THR A 170 2.98 -7.08 3.64
N HIS A 171 2.67 -7.95 4.58
CA HIS A 171 1.44 -8.74 4.62
C HIS A 171 0.59 -8.39 5.84
N ASN A 172 -0.69 -8.11 5.60
CA ASN A 172 -1.69 -7.91 6.64
C ASN A 172 -2.92 -8.76 6.31
N PRO A 173 -3.54 -9.42 7.30
CA PRO A 173 -4.73 -10.25 7.08
C PRO A 173 -5.92 -9.52 6.44
N GLU A 174 -6.01 -8.20 6.65
CA GLU A 174 -6.96 -7.30 6.01
C GLU A 174 -6.18 -6.24 5.24
N PHE A 175 -6.37 -6.17 3.92
CA PHE A 175 -5.67 -5.20 3.08
C PHE A 175 -6.60 -4.63 2.01
N THR A 176 -6.27 -3.44 1.52
CA THR A 176 -6.98 -2.83 0.40
C THR A 176 -6.35 -3.30 -0.90
N CYS A 177 -7.19 -3.84 -1.78
CA CYS A 177 -6.83 -4.26 -3.13
C CYS A 177 -7.62 -3.44 -4.14
N MET A 178 -7.00 -3.12 -5.26
CA MET A 178 -7.67 -2.62 -6.45
C MET A 178 -7.58 -3.69 -7.53
N GLU A 179 -8.73 -4.10 -8.03
CA GLU A 179 -8.83 -5.01 -9.16
C GLU A 179 -9.60 -4.36 -10.31
N ILE A 180 -9.14 -4.56 -11.53
CA ILE A 180 -9.78 -4.05 -12.76
C ILE A 180 -9.90 -5.16 -13.79
N TYR A 181 -11.05 -5.22 -14.45
CA TYR A 181 -11.35 -6.17 -15.51
C TYR A 181 -11.90 -5.42 -16.71
N VAL A 182 -11.33 -5.66 -17.88
CA VAL A 182 -11.68 -4.99 -19.13
C VAL A 182 -11.86 -6.02 -20.24
N ALA A 183 -13.01 -5.98 -20.90
CA ALA A 183 -13.32 -6.89 -22.00
C ALA A 183 -12.41 -6.67 -23.21
N TYR A 184 -12.09 -7.77 -23.91
CA TYR A 184 -11.35 -7.76 -25.17
C TYR A 184 -9.95 -7.12 -25.12
N LYS A 185 -9.30 -7.16 -23.94
CA LYS A 185 -7.94 -6.66 -23.74
C LYS A 185 -7.03 -7.80 -23.30
N ASP A 186 -5.76 -7.73 -23.73
CA ASP A 186 -4.72 -8.68 -23.38
C ASP A 186 -3.74 -8.09 -22.35
N TYR A 187 -2.74 -8.88 -21.97
CA TYR A 187 -1.73 -8.46 -21.02
C TYR A 187 -0.82 -7.32 -21.53
N ASN A 188 -0.59 -7.22 -22.86
CA ASN A 188 0.19 -6.14 -23.43
C ASN A 188 -0.51 -4.80 -23.24
N TRP A 189 -1.81 -4.79 -23.54
CA TRP A 189 -2.64 -3.62 -23.27
C TRP A 189 -2.66 -3.27 -21.77
N MET A 190 -2.73 -4.27 -20.90
CA MET A 190 -2.74 -4.07 -19.45
C MET A 190 -1.42 -3.48 -18.95
N MET A 191 -0.27 -3.89 -19.50
CA MET A 191 1.02 -3.26 -19.19
C MET A 191 1.01 -1.77 -19.55
N GLU A 192 0.58 -1.40 -20.77
CA GLU A 192 0.50 0.01 -21.17
C GLU A 192 -0.49 0.81 -20.34
N PHE A 193 -1.60 0.20 -19.96
CA PHE A 193 -2.59 0.82 -19.11
C PHE A 193 -2.02 1.08 -17.71
N THR A 194 -1.32 0.11 -17.14
CA THR A 194 -0.74 0.18 -15.79
C THR A 194 0.37 1.22 -15.70
N GLU A 195 1.29 1.25 -16.65
CA GLU A 195 2.39 2.23 -16.62
C GLU A 195 1.88 3.67 -16.74
N LYS A 196 0.88 3.93 -17.61
CA LYS A 196 0.25 5.24 -17.74
C LYS A 196 -0.56 5.65 -16.51
N MET A 197 -1.23 4.69 -15.88
CA MET A 197 -1.93 4.92 -14.61
C MET A 197 -0.95 5.32 -13.51
N ILE A 198 0.14 4.58 -13.35
CA ILE A 198 1.12 4.84 -12.29
C ILE A 198 1.84 6.17 -12.54
N GLU A 199 2.22 6.48 -13.79
CA GLU A 199 2.78 7.78 -14.17
C GLU A 199 1.84 8.93 -13.77
N LYS A 200 0.56 8.85 -14.14
CA LYS A 200 -0.45 9.85 -13.76
C LYS A 200 -0.55 10.00 -12.24
N ILE A 201 -0.67 8.90 -11.51
CA ILE A 201 -0.77 8.93 -10.05
C ILE A 201 0.46 9.60 -9.45
N CYS A 202 1.65 9.27 -9.95
CA CYS A 202 2.90 9.85 -9.47
C CYS A 202 2.94 11.38 -9.67
N LEU A 203 2.52 11.85 -10.84
CA LEU A 203 2.40 13.29 -11.15
C LEU A 203 1.38 13.99 -10.25
N ASP A 204 0.20 13.40 -10.07
CA ASP A 204 -0.87 14.01 -9.26
C ASP A 204 -0.50 14.11 -7.77
N VAL A 205 0.25 13.13 -7.26
CA VAL A 205 0.62 13.05 -5.83
C VAL A 205 1.88 13.83 -5.51
N ASN A 206 2.89 13.76 -6.38
CA ASN A 206 4.23 14.29 -6.10
C ASN A 206 4.60 15.48 -7.00
N GLY A 207 3.85 15.78 -8.07
CA GLY A 207 4.17 16.81 -9.05
C GLY A 207 5.34 16.44 -9.99
N THR A 208 5.87 15.23 -9.91
CA THR A 208 6.98 14.72 -10.72
C THR A 208 6.87 13.21 -10.86
N THR A 209 7.44 12.64 -11.91
CA THR A 209 7.55 11.18 -12.07
C THR A 209 8.71 10.58 -11.26
N GLN A 210 9.67 11.40 -10.85
CA GLN A 210 10.85 10.97 -10.11
C GLN A 210 10.61 11.06 -8.60
N VAL A 211 10.73 9.94 -7.91
CA VAL A 211 10.52 9.82 -6.47
C VAL A 211 11.74 9.22 -5.81
N LYS A 212 12.23 9.88 -4.75
CA LYS A 212 13.29 9.33 -3.92
C LYS A 212 12.73 8.28 -2.96
N VAL A 213 13.30 7.06 -3.03
CA VAL A 213 12.98 5.94 -2.13
C VAL A 213 14.28 5.40 -1.55
N GLY A 214 14.53 5.66 -0.27
CA GLY A 214 15.83 5.41 0.34
C GLY A 214 16.94 6.20 -0.37
N ASP A 215 17.94 5.52 -0.88
CA ASP A 215 19.06 6.13 -1.62
C ASP A 215 18.82 6.18 -3.15
N ASN A 216 17.74 5.56 -3.62
CA ASN A 216 17.41 5.47 -5.04
C ASN A 216 16.45 6.57 -5.49
N ILE A 217 16.61 7.01 -6.74
CA ILE A 217 15.60 7.79 -7.46
C ILE A 217 14.90 6.84 -8.42
N ILE A 218 13.60 6.66 -8.23
CA ILE A 218 12.76 5.84 -9.08
C ILE A 218 11.98 6.76 -10.02
N ASP A 219 12.08 6.51 -11.34
CA ASP A 219 11.34 7.25 -12.35
C ASP A 219 10.13 6.43 -12.82
N PHE A 220 8.93 6.91 -12.50
CA PHE A 220 7.67 6.29 -12.89
C PHE A 220 7.16 6.76 -14.26
N LYS A 221 8.03 7.37 -15.08
CA LYS A 221 7.68 7.78 -16.44
C LYS A 221 7.53 6.57 -17.37
N ALA A 222 6.40 6.46 -18.04
CA ALA A 222 6.19 5.43 -19.08
C ALA A 222 7.04 5.72 -20.34
N PRO A 223 7.44 4.68 -21.11
CA PRO A 223 7.16 3.25 -20.91
C PRO A 223 8.16 2.59 -19.94
N TYR A 224 7.71 1.55 -19.25
CA TYR A 224 8.58 0.74 -18.38
C TYR A 224 9.32 -0.33 -19.20
N LYS A 225 10.48 -0.78 -18.68
CA LYS A 225 11.22 -1.91 -19.25
C LYS A 225 10.35 -3.17 -19.21
N ARG A 226 10.41 -3.98 -20.27
CA ARG A 226 9.75 -5.29 -20.37
C ARG A 226 10.83 -6.34 -20.53
N VAL A 227 10.84 -7.35 -19.67
CA VAL A 227 11.85 -8.41 -19.64
C VAL A 227 11.13 -9.74 -19.44
N THR A 228 11.47 -10.76 -20.23
CA THR A 228 10.96 -12.09 -19.92
C THR A 228 11.67 -12.67 -18.69
N MET A 229 10.98 -13.49 -17.92
CA MET A 229 11.57 -14.15 -16.75
C MET A 229 12.83 -14.96 -17.15
N LEU A 230 12.79 -15.66 -18.29
CA LEU A 230 13.90 -16.45 -18.77
C LEU A 230 15.10 -15.60 -19.21
N ASP A 231 14.87 -14.47 -19.89
CA ASP A 231 15.94 -13.54 -20.25
C ASP A 231 16.57 -12.91 -19.03
N SER A 232 15.76 -12.56 -18.02
CA SER A 232 16.26 -12.07 -16.74
C SER A 232 17.17 -13.07 -16.04
N ILE A 233 16.73 -14.33 -15.94
CA ILE A 233 17.55 -15.40 -15.34
C ILE A 233 18.85 -15.57 -16.10
N LYS A 234 18.81 -15.58 -17.43
CA LYS A 234 20.01 -15.69 -18.26
C LYS A 234 20.96 -14.51 -18.04
N GLU A 235 20.45 -13.29 -17.96
CA GLU A 235 21.25 -12.08 -17.72
C GLU A 235 21.97 -12.14 -16.37
N HIS A 236 21.29 -12.57 -15.31
CA HIS A 236 21.84 -12.49 -13.95
C HIS A 236 22.59 -13.74 -13.49
N THR A 237 22.26 -14.92 -14.02
CA THR A 237 22.89 -16.18 -13.61
C THR A 237 23.83 -16.77 -14.66
N GLY A 238 23.74 -16.33 -15.90
CA GLY A 238 24.46 -16.90 -17.04
C GLY A 238 23.83 -18.18 -17.60
N TYR A 239 22.76 -18.71 -17.01
CA TYR A 239 22.11 -19.94 -17.46
C TYR A 239 20.87 -19.64 -18.33
N ASP A 240 20.85 -20.19 -19.55
CA ASP A 240 19.71 -20.11 -20.44
C ASP A 240 18.80 -21.32 -20.20
N LEU A 241 17.66 -21.11 -19.57
CA LEU A 241 16.70 -22.16 -19.24
C LEU A 241 15.73 -22.48 -20.39
N THR A 242 15.88 -21.81 -21.55
CA THR A 242 15.01 -22.00 -22.70
C THR A 242 15.04 -23.45 -23.17
N GLY A 243 13.89 -24.10 -23.24
CA GLY A 243 13.76 -25.48 -23.69
C GLY A 243 14.21 -26.55 -22.71
N MET A 244 14.79 -26.19 -21.55
CA MET A 244 15.20 -27.16 -20.52
C MET A 244 13.99 -27.88 -19.93
N ASN A 245 14.16 -29.19 -19.63
CA ASN A 245 13.23 -29.95 -18.85
C ASN A 245 13.45 -29.74 -17.33
N GLU A 246 12.61 -30.32 -16.49
CA GLU A 246 12.69 -30.16 -15.03
C GLU A 246 14.01 -30.64 -14.46
N GLU A 247 14.51 -31.79 -14.90
CA GLU A 247 15.77 -32.37 -14.40
C GLU A 247 16.96 -31.45 -14.67
N GLN A 248 17.03 -30.90 -15.90
CA GLN A 248 18.08 -29.95 -16.30
C GLN A 248 18.01 -28.66 -15.47
N ILE A 249 16.81 -28.17 -15.12
CA ILE A 249 16.65 -26.98 -14.27
C ILE A 249 17.07 -27.30 -12.83
N ARG A 250 16.77 -28.49 -12.32
CA ARG A 250 17.27 -28.95 -11.01
C ARG A 250 18.79 -28.98 -10.96
N GLU A 251 19.45 -29.43 -12.02
CA GLU A 251 20.93 -29.37 -12.11
C GLU A 251 21.44 -27.91 -12.07
N VAL A 252 20.74 -26.97 -12.70
CA VAL A 252 21.08 -25.54 -12.64
C VAL A 252 20.91 -25.02 -11.21
N CYS A 253 19.82 -25.35 -10.53
CA CYS A 253 19.62 -24.97 -9.12
C CYS A 253 20.76 -25.48 -8.22
N GLN A 254 21.21 -26.74 -8.43
CA GLN A 254 22.34 -27.31 -7.71
C GLN A 254 23.65 -26.53 -7.98
N LYS A 255 23.92 -26.17 -9.25
CA LYS A 255 25.09 -25.37 -9.62
C LYS A 255 25.06 -23.95 -9.04
N LEU A 256 23.87 -23.41 -8.81
CA LEU A 256 23.62 -22.13 -8.15
C LEU A 256 23.62 -22.23 -6.62
N ASN A 257 23.82 -23.43 -6.04
CA ASN A 257 23.75 -23.75 -4.61
C ASN A 257 22.43 -23.40 -3.94
N MET A 258 21.32 -23.55 -4.66
CA MET A 258 19.97 -23.31 -4.15
C MET A 258 19.47 -24.52 -3.36
N GLU A 259 18.76 -24.27 -2.28
CA GLU A 259 17.96 -25.29 -1.58
C GLU A 259 16.61 -25.44 -2.30
N ILE A 260 16.38 -26.60 -2.88
CA ILE A 260 15.13 -26.93 -3.59
C ILE A 260 14.46 -28.15 -2.98
N ASP A 261 13.11 -28.16 -2.99
CA ASP A 261 12.30 -29.27 -2.56
C ASP A 261 11.99 -30.22 -3.73
N ASP A 262 11.94 -31.52 -3.47
CA ASP A 262 11.67 -32.54 -4.48
C ASP A 262 10.25 -32.43 -5.07
N THR A 263 9.34 -31.78 -4.39
CA THR A 263 7.96 -31.54 -4.85
C THR A 263 7.82 -30.39 -5.82
N MET A 264 8.86 -29.56 -5.98
CA MET A 264 8.85 -28.41 -6.89
C MET A 264 8.88 -28.86 -8.36
N GLY A 265 7.83 -28.56 -9.11
CA GLY A 265 7.83 -28.75 -10.56
C GLY A 265 8.59 -27.65 -11.30
N LYS A 266 8.80 -27.86 -12.61
CA LYS A 266 9.55 -26.95 -13.51
C LYS A 266 9.24 -25.46 -13.30
N GLY A 267 7.95 -25.08 -13.28
CA GLY A 267 7.54 -23.68 -13.13
C GLY A 267 7.98 -23.08 -11.80
N LYS A 268 7.86 -23.84 -10.70
CA LYS A 268 8.28 -23.38 -9.37
C LYS A 268 9.80 -23.23 -9.26
N LEU A 269 10.56 -24.13 -9.87
CA LEU A 269 12.03 -24.01 -9.91
C LEU A 269 12.49 -22.74 -10.65
N ILE A 270 11.84 -22.40 -11.77
CA ILE A 270 12.12 -21.16 -12.50
C ILE A 270 11.79 -19.93 -11.63
N ASP A 271 10.65 -19.95 -10.96
CA ASP A 271 10.20 -18.90 -10.05
C ASP A 271 11.18 -18.68 -8.88
N GLU A 272 11.66 -19.75 -8.27
CA GLU A 272 12.67 -19.68 -7.20
C GLU A 272 14.00 -19.09 -7.68
N ILE A 273 14.51 -19.53 -8.86
CA ILE A 273 15.75 -18.95 -9.45
C ILE A 273 15.56 -17.45 -9.69
N PHE A 274 14.42 -17.06 -10.24
CA PHE A 274 14.12 -15.66 -10.50
C PHE A 274 14.05 -14.86 -9.19
N GLY A 275 13.33 -15.35 -8.17
CA GLY A 275 13.19 -14.71 -6.88
C GLY A 275 14.52 -14.46 -6.18
N GLU A 276 15.43 -15.46 -6.19
CA GLU A 276 16.70 -15.38 -5.50
C GLU A 276 17.73 -14.52 -6.21
N PHE A 277 17.83 -14.61 -7.54
CA PHE A 277 18.92 -13.97 -8.30
C PHE A 277 18.53 -12.72 -9.09
N CYS A 278 17.22 -12.53 -9.38
CA CYS A 278 16.82 -11.49 -10.32
C CYS A 278 15.92 -10.42 -9.67
N GLU A 279 14.93 -10.81 -8.90
CA GLU A 279 13.86 -9.90 -8.41
C GLU A 279 14.42 -8.68 -7.69
N GLY A 280 15.35 -8.88 -6.76
CA GLY A 280 15.97 -7.82 -5.97
C GLY A 280 16.87 -6.85 -6.74
N THR A 281 17.19 -7.14 -8.01
CA THR A 281 18.08 -6.30 -8.85
C THR A 281 17.32 -5.17 -9.55
N TYR A 282 16.01 -5.30 -9.69
CA TYR A 282 15.16 -4.32 -10.39
C TYR A 282 14.81 -3.14 -9.48
N ILE A 283 15.50 -2.02 -9.67
CA ILE A 283 15.23 -0.76 -8.94
C ILE A 283 14.22 0.11 -9.69
N GLN A 284 14.27 0.14 -11.01
CA GLN A 284 13.33 0.90 -11.84
C GLN A 284 12.09 0.07 -12.20
N PRO A 285 10.92 0.69 -12.39
CA PRO A 285 9.71 -0.01 -12.79
C PRO A 285 9.93 -0.88 -14.01
N THR A 286 9.67 -2.17 -13.87
CA THR A 286 9.93 -3.18 -14.91
C THR A 286 8.79 -4.20 -14.92
N PHE A 287 8.30 -4.55 -16.10
CA PHE A 287 7.41 -5.69 -16.27
C PHE A 287 8.22 -6.94 -16.52
N ILE A 288 7.94 -7.98 -15.76
CA ILE A 288 8.43 -9.34 -15.96
C ILE A 288 7.32 -10.14 -16.65
N THR A 289 7.65 -10.77 -17.79
CA THR A 289 6.69 -11.47 -18.65
C THR A 289 7.10 -12.91 -18.92
#